data_f2aa483113129e085fa0b271b225dfbe
#
_entry.id   f2aa483113129e085fa0b271b225dfbe
#
_cell.length_a   1.000
_cell.length_b   1.000
_cell.length_c   1.000
_cell.angle_alpha   90.00
_cell.angle_beta   90.00
_cell.angle_gamma   90.00
#
_symmetry.space_group_name_H-M   'P 1'
#
loop_
_entity.id
_entity.type
_entity.pdbx_description
1 polymer ?
#
loop_
_entity_poly.entity_id
_entity_poly.type
_entity_poly.pdbx_seq_one_letter_code
_entity_poly.pdbx_strand_id
1 'polypeptide(L)'
;MNPPTFCGRTCELAQGIALTPGSLLPWLERADFERAVYEPPDRVQVSETARFFTGATRRGLELRDRQCTHPYCDRPANICEADHIQPYALGGPTTQSNGRMLCGFHNQLRNQTEIKRSRPPPRE
;
A
#
# COMPACT_ATOMS: atom_id res chain seq x y z
N MET A 1 25.97 -25.95 9.14
CA MET A 1 24.73 -25.91 8.38
C MET A 1 24.34 -24.48 8.12
N ASN A 2 24.38 -24.09 6.92
CA ASN A 2 23.92 -22.76 6.56
C ASN A 2 22.41 -22.70 6.82
N PRO A 3 21.89 -21.84 7.68
CA PRO A 3 20.44 -21.76 7.83
C PRO A 3 19.88 -21.00 6.62
N PRO A 4 19.51 -21.69 5.54
CA PRO A 4 18.94 -21.04 4.37
C PRO A 4 17.65 -20.29 4.73
N THR A 5 17.12 -20.59 5.89
CA THR A 5 15.93 -19.96 6.44
C THR A 5 16.13 -18.48 6.81
N PHE A 6 17.36 -17.99 6.88
CA PHE A 6 17.61 -16.57 7.10
C PHE A 6 17.88 -15.79 5.82
N CYS A 7 18.06 -16.50 4.72
CA CYS A 7 18.20 -15.87 3.41
C CYS A 7 16.89 -15.19 3.04
N GLY A 8 16.89 -13.88 2.88
CA GLY A 8 15.69 -13.10 2.59
C GLY A 8 14.88 -12.65 3.80
N ARG A 9 15.27 -13.04 5.01
CA ARG A 9 14.65 -12.51 6.23
C ARG A 9 15.27 -11.17 6.58
N THR A 10 14.44 -10.15 6.60
CA THR A 10 14.85 -8.81 6.97
C THR A 10 14.03 -8.32 8.14
N CYS A 11 14.67 -7.56 9.01
CA CYS A 11 14.03 -6.82 10.05
C CYS A 11 14.23 -5.34 9.75
N GLU A 12 13.14 -4.61 9.51
CA GLU A 12 13.23 -3.24 9.04
C GLU A 12 12.07 -2.37 9.53
N LEU A 13 12.30 -1.08 9.62
CA LEU A 13 11.28 -0.08 9.81
C LEU A 13 10.45 0.11 8.52
N ALA A 14 9.29 0.74 8.63
CA ALA A 14 8.37 0.95 7.51
C ALA A 14 9.00 1.62 6.28
N GLN A 15 10.10 2.34 6.46
CA GLN A 15 10.83 3.03 5.40
C GLN A 15 12.00 2.21 4.84
N GLY A 16 12.07 0.94 5.17
CA GLY A 16 13.14 0.07 4.70
C GLY A 16 14.45 0.19 5.47
N ILE A 17 14.46 0.88 6.59
CA ILE A 17 15.65 0.98 7.46
C ILE A 17 15.85 -0.35 8.17
N ALA A 18 16.95 -1.03 7.86
CA ALA A 18 17.26 -2.34 8.43
C ALA A 18 17.51 -2.26 9.95
N LEU A 19 16.97 -3.21 10.68
CA LEU A 19 17.15 -3.37 12.11
C LEU A 19 17.70 -4.76 12.43
N THR A 20 18.44 -4.86 13.51
CA THR A 20 18.78 -6.18 14.07
C THR A 20 17.58 -6.71 14.85
N PRO A 21 17.25 -8.02 14.79
CA PRO A 21 16.15 -8.57 15.55
C PRO A 21 16.22 -8.28 17.05
N GLY A 22 17.44 -8.27 17.61
CA GLY A 22 17.64 -7.97 19.03
C GLY A 22 17.21 -6.57 19.44
N SER A 23 17.24 -5.59 18.53
CA SER A 23 16.80 -4.23 18.82
C SER A 23 15.30 -4.11 19.06
N LEU A 24 14.51 -5.11 18.66
CA LEU A 24 13.06 -5.15 18.84
C LEU A 24 12.64 -5.72 20.21
N LEU A 25 13.54 -6.42 20.92
CA LEU A 25 13.19 -7.08 22.17
C LEU A 25 12.53 -6.17 23.21
N PRO A 26 12.97 -4.90 23.40
CA PRO A 26 12.31 -4.02 24.37
C PRO A 26 10.89 -3.66 24.01
N TRP A 27 10.49 -3.82 22.75
CA TRP A 27 9.18 -3.41 22.24
C TRP A 27 8.19 -4.54 22.19
N LEU A 28 8.62 -5.80 22.31
CA LEU A 28 7.78 -6.99 22.12
C LEU A 28 6.58 -7.04 23.05
N GLU A 29 6.73 -6.57 24.29
CA GLU A 29 5.63 -6.57 25.27
C GLU A 29 4.52 -5.56 24.95
N ARG A 30 4.81 -4.57 24.10
CA ARG A 30 3.89 -3.48 23.75
C ARG A 30 3.45 -3.51 22.29
N ALA A 31 3.99 -4.42 21.53
CA ALA A 31 3.74 -4.49 20.09
C ALA A 31 2.51 -5.34 19.78
N ASP A 32 1.73 -4.87 18.83
CA ASP A 32 0.75 -5.69 18.16
C ASP A 32 1.41 -6.41 16.98
N PHE A 33 1.07 -7.67 16.81
CA PHE A 33 1.64 -8.49 15.76
C PHE A 33 0.60 -8.76 14.69
N GLU A 34 0.98 -8.60 13.44
CA GLU A 34 0.18 -9.04 12.30
C GLU A 34 1.02 -9.93 11.41
N ARG A 35 0.36 -10.86 10.76
CA ARG A 35 0.98 -11.73 9.77
C ARG A 35 0.55 -11.32 8.39
N ALA A 36 1.53 -11.13 7.51
CA ALA A 36 1.29 -10.89 6.09
C ALA A 36 1.99 -11.98 5.28
N VAL A 37 1.31 -12.50 4.28
CA VAL A 37 1.86 -13.50 3.36
C VAL A 37 2.00 -12.84 1.99
N TYR A 38 3.23 -12.78 1.50
CA TYR A 38 3.54 -12.22 0.19
C TYR A 38 3.46 -13.30 -0.87
N GLU A 39 2.63 -13.06 -1.87
CA GLU A 39 2.45 -13.95 -3.01
C GLU A 39 2.87 -13.25 -4.31
N PRO A 40 3.70 -13.91 -5.14
CA PRO A 40 4.00 -13.34 -6.45
C PRO A 40 2.74 -13.33 -7.34
N PRO A 41 2.63 -12.37 -8.29
CA PRO A 41 3.65 -11.37 -8.60
C PRO A 41 3.70 -10.18 -7.65
N ASP A 42 2.61 -9.78 -6.99
CA ASP A 42 2.56 -8.55 -6.19
C ASP A 42 1.40 -8.53 -5.20
N ARG A 43 1.05 -9.67 -4.66
CA ARG A 43 -0.08 -9.78 -3.74
C ARG A 43 0.38 -10.03 -2.31
N VAL A 44 -0.22 -9.31 -1.37
CA VAL A 44 -0.10 -9.56 0.06
C VAL A 44 -1.48 -9.99 0.59
N GLN A 45 -1.58 -11.20 1.11
CA GLN A 45 -2.85 -11.69 1.65
C GLN A 45 -3.12 -11.11 3.03
N VAL A 46 -4.13 -10.30 3.10
CA VAL A 46 -4.77 -9.84 4.34
C VAL A 46 -6.25 -9.69 4.00
N SER A 47 -7.14 -10.25 4.75
CA SER A 47 -8.52 -10.43 4.30
C SER A 47 -9.50 -9.34 4.75
N GLU A 48 -10.23 -8.73 3.83
CA GLU A 48 -11.60 -8.18 3.97
C GLU A 48 -12.06 -7.35 2.77
N THR A 49 -13.38 -7.25 2.56
CA THR A 49 -13.97 -6.47 1.47
C THR A 49 -14.76 -5.27 1.99
N ALA A 50 -14.47 -4.09 1.48
CA ALA A 50 -15.18 -2.85 1.82
C ALA A 50 -15.07 -1.83 0.66
N ARG A 51 -15.92 -0.78 0.67
CA ARG A 51 -15.82 0.31 -0.30
C ARG A 51 -14.50 1.08 -0.17
N PHE A 52 -14.10 1.34 1.07
CA PHE A 52 -12.86 2.03 1.34
C PHE A 52 -11.76 1.01 1.65
N PHE A 53 -10.54 1.33 1.24
CA PHE A 53 -9.39 0.54 1.65
C PHE A 53 -9.11 0.80 3.13
N THR A 54 -9.59 -0.11 3.96
CA THR A 54 -9.43 -0.04 5.42
C THR A 54 -8.88 -1.35 5.95
N GLY A 55 -8.47 -1.36 7.20
CA GLY A 55 -8.02 -2.56 7.90
C GLY A 55 -6.98 -3.34 7.12
N ALA A 56 -7.25 -4.62 6.94
CA ALA A 56 -6.33 -5.56 6.34
C ALA A 56 -6.00 -5.27 4.87
N THR A 57 -6.97 -4.83 4.07
CA THR A 57 -6.74 -4.52 2.66
C THR A 57 -5.82 -3.32 2.49
N ARG A 58 -6.05 -2.25 3.26
CA ARG A 58 -5.16 -1.10 3.29
C ARG A 58 -3.76 -1.48 3.75
N ARG A 59 -3.68 -2.28 4.80
CA ARG A 59 -2.40 -2.75 5.32
C ARG A 59 -1.63 -3.55 4.28
N GLY A 60 -2.32 -4.39 3.52
CA GLY A 60 -1.74 -5.13 2.40
C GLY A 60 -1.15 -4.21 1.34
N LEU A 61 -1.87 -3.13 0.99
CA LEU A 61 -1.37 -2.12 0.04
C LEU A 61 -0.13 -1.40 0.57
N GLU A 62 -0.13 -1.01 1.84
CA GLU A 62 1.02 -0.36 2.47
C GLU A 62 2.26 -1.25 2.44
N LEU A 63 2.10 -2.53 2.74
CA LEU A 63 3.19 -3.50 2.74
C LEU A 63 3.70 -3.82 1.34
N ARG A 64 2.81 -3.85 0.35
CA ARG A 64 3.17 -4.11 -1.04
C ARG A 64 3.88 -2.93 -1.69
N ASP A 65 3.28 -1.75 -1.59
CA ASP A 65 3.76 -0.56 -2.29
C ASP A 65 4.85 0.19 -1.52
N ARG A 66 4.74 0.22 -0.20
CA ARG A 66 5.69 0.82 0.75
C ARG A 66 5.83 2.33 0.64
N GLN A 67 5.55 2.89 -0.50
CA GLN A 67 5.61 4.32 -0.78
C GLN A 67 4.60 4.69 -1.87
N CYS A 68 4.44 5.98 -2.12
CA CYS A 68 3.63 6.45 -3.24
C CYS A 68 4.07 5.78 -4.54
N THR A 69 3.11 5.26 -5.30
CA THR A 69 3.41 4.53 -6.55
C THR A 69 3.65 5.46 -7.74
N HIS A 70 3.44 6.76 -7.58
CA HIS A 70 3.77 7.71 -8.63
C HIS A 70 5.28 7.71 -8.90
N PRO A 71 5.73 7.68 -10.17
CA PRO A 71 7.14 7.65 -10.50
C PRO A 71 7.93 8.76 -9.79
N TYR A 72 9.09 8.39 -9.24
CA TYR A 72 10.01 9.30 -8.54
C TYR A 72 9.46 9.93 -7.24
N CYS A 73 8.34 9.45 -6.72
CA CYS A 73 7.83 9.86 -5.42
C CYS A 73 8.26 8.85 -4.35
N ASP A 74 8.83 9.35 -3.26
CA ASP A 74 9.34 8.53 -2.17
C ASP A 74 8.56 8.68 -0.86
N ARG A 75 7.38 9.29 -0.89
CA ARG A 75 6.57 9.44 0.31
C ARG A 75 6.15 8.08 0.85
N PRO A 76 6.40 7.78 2.14
CA PRO A 76 6.10 6.48 2.70
C PRO A 76 4.61 6.19 2.72
N ALA A 77 4.25 4.91 2.56
CA ALA A 77 2.87 4.47 2.42
C ALA A 77 1.98 4.83 3.61
N ASN A 78 2.55 4.92 4.82
CA ASN A 78 1.77 5.26 6.02
C ASN A 78 1.16 6.67 5.99
N ILE A 79 1.70 7.57 5.18
CA ILE A 79 1.14 8.92 4.96
C ILE A 79 0.47 9.07 3.60
N CYS A 80 0.39 8.00 2.83
CA CYS A 80 -0.30 7.97 1.55
C CYS A 80 -1.78 7.61 1.71
N GLU A 81 -2.55 7.89 0.67
CA GLU A 81 -3.94 7.48 0.55
C GLU A 81 -4.04 6.25 -0.34
N ALA A 82 -4.95 5.36 -0.01
CA ALA A 82 -5.23 4.20 -0.86
C ALA A 82 -6.24 4.61 -1.95
N ASP A 83 -5.87 4.36 -3.19
CA ASP A 83 -6.63 4.79 -4.36
C ASP A 83 -7.06 3.60 -5.22
N HIS A 84 -8.26 3.68 -5.79
CA HIS A 84 -8.75 2.69 -6.76
C HIS A 84 -8.16 2.98 -8.14
N ILE A 85 -7.49 2.00 -8.73
CA ILE A 85 -6.95 2.13 -10.10
C ILE A 85 -8.10 2.34 -11.08
N GLN A 86 -9.09 1.45 -11.09
CA GLN A 86 -10.38 1.72 -11.69
C GLN A 86 -11.28 2.33 -10.63
N PRO A 87 -11.85 3.52 -10.85
CA PRO A 87 -12.67 4.18 -9.84
C PRO A 87 -13.83 3.32 -9.34
N TYR A 88 -14.09 3.39 -8.05
CA TYR A 88 -15.20 2.65 -7.44
C TYR A 88 -16.53 2.98 -8.10
N ALA A 89 -16.75 4.24 -8.44
CA ALA A 89 -17.97 4.70 -9.12
C ALA A 89 -18.17 4.07 -10.51
N LEU A 90 -17.10 3.56 -11.13
CA LEU A 90 -17.11 2.88 -12.42
C LEU A 90 -17.06 1.35 -12.27
N GLY A 91 -17.35 0.83 -11.10
CA GLY A 91 -17.37 -0.60 -10.82
C GLY A 91 -16.03 -1.19 -10.42
N GLY A 92 -15.02 -0.37 -10.12
CA GLY A 92 -13.73 -0.86 -9.64
C GLY A 92 -13.84 -1.48 -8.25
N PRO A 93 -13.38 -2.73 -8.06
CA PRO A 93 -13.45 -3.39 -6.77
C PRO A 93 -12.45 -2.83 -5.77
N THR A 94 -12.76 -2.96 -4.48
CA THR A 94 -11.85 -2.60 -3.38
C THR A 94 -10.99 -3.81 -3.04
N THR A 95 -10.03 -4.09 -3.91
CA THR A 95 -9.11 -5.22 -3.80
C THR A 95 -7.68 -4.74 -3.96
N GLN A 96 -6.72 -5.54 -3.51
CA GLN A 96 -5.31 -5.18 -3.67
C GLN A 96 -4.92 -5.01 -5.14
N SER A 97 -5.45 -5.84 -6.03
CA SER A 97 -5.16 -5.75 -7.47
C SER A 97 -5.67 -4.45 -8.10
N ASN A 98 -6.72 -3.86 -7.53
CA ASN A 98 -7.29 -2.59 -8.00
C ASN A 98 -6.94 -1.42 -7.09
N GLY A 99 -6.02 -1.60 -6.17
CA GLY A 99 -5.59 -0.58 -5.23
C GLY A 99 -4.14 -0.16 -5.45
N ARG A 100 -3.84 1.05 -5.07
CA ARG A 100 -2.47 1.58 -5.02
C ARG A 100 -2.35 2.67 -3.99
N MET A 101 -1.14 2.85 -3.47
CA MET A 101 -0.86 3.95 -2.55
C MET A 101 -0.41 5.18 -3.33
N LEU A 102 -1.08 6.29 -3.11
CA LEU A 102 -0.70 7.60 -3.65
C LEU A 102 -0.65 8.62 -2.52
N CYS A 103 0.39 9.46 -2.51
CA CYS A 103 0.40 10.58 -1.59
C CYS A 103 -0.73 11.57 -1.93
N GLY A 104 -1.13 12.40 -0.95
CA GLY A 104 -2.25 13.33 -1.15
C GLY A 104 -2.10 14.23 -2.37
N PHE A 105 -0.88 14.67 -2.66
CA PHE A 105 -0.60 15.50 -3.84
C PHE A 105 -0.90 14.76 -5.16
N HIS A 106 -0.34 13.56 -5.33
CA HIS A 106 -0.53 12.78 -6.56
C HIS A 106 -1.94 12.24 -6.70
N ASN A 107 -2.60 11.91 -5.60
CA ASN A 107 -4.00 11.49 -5.61
C ASN A 107 -4.93 12.61 -6.07
N GLN A 108 -4.73 13.83 -5.56
CA GLN A 108 -5.49 15.00 -6.02
C GLN A 108 -5.23 15.31 -7.49
N LEU A 109 -3.98 15.25 -7.93
CA LEU A 109 -3.60 15.52 -9.31
C LEU A 109 -4.30 14.55 -10.26
N ARG A 110 -4.36 13.26 -9.90
CA ARG A 110 -5.08 12.25 -10.66
C ARG A 110 -6.57 12.55 -10.74
N ASN A 111 -7.21 12.84 -9.61
CA ASN A 111 -8.64 13.13 -9.56
C ASN A 111 -9.00 14.33 -10.40
N GLN A 112 -8.19 15.39 -10.38
CA GLN A 112 -8.38 16.55 -11.23
C GLN A 112 -8.28 16.21 -12.72
N THR A 113 -7.35 15.33 -13.09
CA THR A 113 -7.18 14.90 -14.47
C THR A 113 -8.38 14.07 -14.94
N GLU A 114 -8.90 13.20 -14.11
CA GLU A 114 -10.09 12.40 -14.43
C GLU A 114 -11.34 13.26 -14.56
N ILE A 115 -11.53 14.23 -13.68
CA ILE A 115 -12.65 15.18 -13.76
C ILE A 115 -12.58 15.97 -15.07
N LYS A 116 -11.40 16.41 -15.47
CA LYS A 116 -11.21 17.12 -16.74
C LYS A 116 -11.53 16.23 -17.95
N ARG A 117 -11.17 14.96 -17.90
CA ARG A 117 -11.45 14.00 -18.98
C ARG A 117 -12.94 13.63 -19.08
N SER A 118 -13.63 13.57 -17.95
CA SER A 118 -15.04 13.24 -17.88
C SER A 118 -15.97 14.43 -18.17
N ARG A 119 -15.41 15.63 -18.21
CA ARG A 119 -16.19 16.84 -18.48
C ARG A 119 -16.62 16.87 -19.96
N PRO A 120 -17.91 16.97 -20.26
CA PRO A 120 -18.35 17.11 -21.64
C PRO A 120 -17.78 18.38 -22.25
N PRO A 121 -17.51 18.37 -23.56
CA PRO A 121 -17.03 19.57 -24.25
C PRO A 121 -18.02 20.71 -24.07
N PRO A 122 -17.54 21.98 -24.01
CA PRO A 122 -18.44 23.11 -23.90
C PRO A 122 -19.39 23.09 -25.09
N ARG A 123 -20.67 23.31 -24.82
CA ARG A 123 -21.66 23.44 -25.88
C ARG A 123 -21.36 24.75 -26.64
N GLU A 124 -21.19 24.59 -27.93
CA GLU A 124 -21.11 25.73 -28.79
C GLU A 124 -22.47 26.43 -28.91
#